data_053db5a9b96c09cefa64d2bb9af27d27
#
_entry.id   053db5a9b96c09cefa64d2bb9af27d27
#
_cell.length_a   1.000
_cell.length_b   1.000
_cell.length_c   1.000
_cell.angle_alpha   90.00
_cell.angle_beta   90.00
_cell.angle_gamma   90.00
#
_symmetry.space_group_name_H-M   'P 1'
#
loop_
_entity.id
_entity.type
_entity.pdbx_description
1 polymer ?
#
loop_
_entity_poly.entity_id
_entity_poly.type
_entity_poly.pdbx_seq_one_letter_code
_entity_poly.pdbx_strand_id
1 'polypeptide(L)'
;MQAFIAIFLIALTATAVGTPQVRRLALSLGFVDQPEARKLHEEAMPLLGGVAIIGGALLAVLVVTFLVYGRIPRSIAGVLLAAGVVAVVGLIDDRLGLPAWAKLAGQLAGFVILASFGIRVQLPLPEALNYLITFLWLAGISNAVNFLDNMDGLSAGVSAVAAAFILLLAVVGDQVLVAALAAAVL
;
A
#
# COMPACT_ATOMS: atom_id res chain seq x y z
N MET A 1 21.72 -1.12 -5.03
CA MET A 1 21.76 -1.06 -3.55
C MET A 1 21.47 0.36 -3.03
N GLN A 2 22.25 1.38 -3.38
CA GLN A 2 22.07 2.77 -2.87
C GLN A 2 20.65 3.32 -3.10
N ALA A 3 20.05 3.08 -4.27
CA ALA A 3 18.68 3.55 -4.56
C ALA A 3 17.62 2.94 -3.63
N PHE A 4 17.74 1.66 -3.27
CA PHE A 4 16.78 1.00 -2.36
C PHE A 4 16.91 1.53 -0.93
N ILE A 5 18.14 1.77 -0.47
CA ILE A 5 18.40 2.44 0.82
C ILE A 5 17.81 3.85 0.82
N ALA A 6 17.98 4.60 -0.27
CA ALA A 6 17.41 5.94 -0.40
C ALA A 6 15.87 5.90 -0.38
N ILE A 7 15.24 4.95 -1.09
CA ILE A 7 13.79 4.77 -1.07
C ILE A 7 13.31 4.49 0.37
N PHE A 8 13.93 3.53 1.05
CA PHE A 8 13.59 3.20 2.43
C PHE A 8 13.72 4.42 3.37
N LEU A 9 14.85 5.12 3.32
CA LEU A 9 15.08 6.28 4.20
C LEU A 9 14.12 7.44 3.92
N ILE A 10 13.80 7.70 2.65
CA ILE A 10 12.84 8.74 2.28
C ILE A 10 11.43 8.33 2.73
N ALA A 11 11.01 7.08 2.50
CA ALA A 11 9.71 6.58 2.93
C ALA A 11 9.57 6.64 4.45
N LEU A 12 10.57 6.13 5.19
CA LEU A 12 10.60 6.16 6.64
C LEU A 12 10.53 7.60 7.19
N THR A 13 11.36 8.51 6.66
CA THR A 13 11.40 9.90 7.12
C THR A 13 10.10 10.62 6.80
N ALA A 14 9.58 10.47 5.58
CA ALA A 14 8.32 11.09 5.15
C ALA A 14 7.14 10.59 5.98
N THR A 15 7.08 9.29 6.26
CA THR A 15 6.04 8.70 7.10
C THR A 15 6.18 9.16 8.56
N ALA A 16 7.38 9.11 9.15
CA ALA A 16 7.61 9.52 10.53
C ALA A 16 7.28 11.00 10.75
N VAL A 17 7.66 11.88 9.81
CA VAL A 17 7.33 13.31 9.86
C VAL A 17 5.85 13.55 9.53
N GLY A 18 5.30 12.84 8.56
CA GLY A 18 3.92 13.01 8.10
C GLY A 18 2.87 12.52 9.11
N THR A 19 3.14 11.44 9.83
CA THR A 19 2.18 10.84 10.77
C THR A 19 1.63 11.82 11.82
N PRO A 20 2.44 12.60 12.56
CA PRO A 20 1.91 13.55 13.53
C PRO A 20 1.11 14.69 12.87
N GLN A 21 1.43 15.07 11.64
CA GLN A 21 0.71 16.10 10.89
C GLN A 21 -0.66 15.59 10.43
N VAL A 22 -0.67 14.38 9.85
CA VAL A 22 -1.89 13.69 9.41
C VAL A 22 -2.80 13.39 10.62
N ARG A 23 -2.24 13.02 11.78
CA ARG A 23 -2.99 12.86 13.02
C ARG A 23 -3.68 14.16 13.46
N ARG A 24 -2.98 15.29 13.43
CA ARG A 24 -3.57 16.61 13.75
C ARG A 24 -4.70 16.97 12.77
N LEU A 25 -4.48 16.70 11.48
CA LEU A 25 -5.49 16.93 10.45
C LEU A 25 -6.71 16.04 10.65
N ALA A 26 -6.54 14.77 10.96
CA ALA A 26 -7.63 13.85 11.27
C ALA A 26 -8.49 14.34 12.43
N LEU A 27 -7.85 14.77 13.52
CA LEU A 27 -8.54 15.33 14.67
C LEU A 27 -9.29 16.62 14.33
N SER A 28 -8.69 17.54 13.54
CA SER A 28 -9.32 18.81 13.15
C SER A 28 -10.50 18.62 12.19
N LEU A 29 -10.47 17.57 11.35
CA LEU A 29 -11.54 17.24 10.40
C LEU A 29 -12.62 16.33 10.99
N GLY A 30 -12.45 15.88 12.25
CA GLY A 30 -13.34 14.89 12.85
C GLY A 30 -13.27 13.52 12.15
N PHE A 31 -12.13 13.20 11.53
CA PHE A 31 -11.88 11.93 10.87
C PHE A 31 -11.32 10.92 11.89
N VAL A 32 -12.18 10.60 12.86
CA VAL A 32 -11.85 9.76 14.01
C VAL A 32 -12.86 8.64 14.16
N ASP A 33 -12.38 7.49 14.57
CA ASP A 33 -13.22 6.40 15.03
C ASP A 33 -13.66 6.68 16.47
N GLN A 34 -14.97 6.68 16.69
CA GLN A 34 -15.52 6.94 18.02
C GLN A 34 -15.54 5.65 18.85
N PRO A 35 -15.28 5.74 20.17
CA PRO A 35 -15.39 4.59 21.05
C PRO A 35 -16.82 4.05 21.04
N GLU A 36 -16.99 2.82 20.59
CA GLU A 36 -18.24 2.06 20.76
C GLU A 36 -18.05 1.02 21.86
N ALA A 37 -19.15 0.61 22.52
CA ALA A 37 -19.13 -0.34 23.62
C ALA A 37 -18.48 -1.71 23.30
N ARG A 38 -18.17 -1.99 22.03
CA ARG A 38 -17.48 -3.21 21.55
C ARG A 38 -16.00 -2.99 21.28
N LYS A 39 -15.48 -1.76 21.37
CA LYS A 39 -14.09 -1.43 21.00
C LYS A 39 -13.26 -1.27 22.26
N LEU A 40 -12.06 -1.82 22.24
CA LEU A 40 -11.11 -1.82 23.38
C LEU A 40 -10.47 -0.44 23.63
N HIS A 41 -10.75 0.57 22.81
CA HIS A 41 -10.16 1.90 22.93
C HIS A 41 -11.09 2.86 23.67
N GLU A 42 -10.56 3.48 24.74
CA GLU A 42 -11.25 4.52 25.54
C GLU A 42 -11.16 5.90 24.90
N GLU A 43 -10.26 6.12 23.93
CA GLU A 43 -10.03 7.41 23.24
C GLU A 43 -10.36 7.32 21.75
N ALA A 44 -10.75 8.47 21.16
CA ALA A 44 -11.01 8.59 19.73
C ALA A 44 -9.73 8.36 18.91
N MET A 45 -9.74 7.34 18.03
CA MET A 45 -8.59 6.97 17.20
C MET A 45 -8.62 7.68 15.84
N PRO A 46 -7.55 8.40 15.44
CA PRO A 46 -7.49 9.05 14.14
C PRO A 46 -7.32 8.03 13.01
N LEU A 47 -8.23 8.07 12.00
CA LEU A 47 -8.31 7.10 10.91
C LEU A 47 -7.39 7.38 9.70
N LEU A 48 -6.64 8.49 9.70
CA LEU A 48 -5.81 8.88 8.55
C LEU A 48 -4.37 8.34 8.57
N GLY A 49 -4.02 7.42 9.48
CA GLY A 49 -2.65 6.88 9.59
C GLY A 49 -2.11 6.30 8.28
N GLY A 50 -2.93 5.55 7.57
CA GLY A 50 -2.59 4.98 6.26
C GLY A 50 -2.22 6.01 5.18
N VAL A 51 -2.74 7.24 5.28
CA VAL A 51 -2.39 8.32 4.33
C VAL A 51 -0.93 8.74 4.46
N ALA A 52 -0.39 8.78 5.68
CA ALA A 52 1.03 9.09 5.90
C ALA A 52 1.93 7.99 5.35
N ILE A 53 1.58 6.73 5.58
CA ILE A 53 2.34 5.56 5.12
C ILE A 53 2.37 5.50 3.60
N ILE A 54 1.20 5.51 2.95
CA ILE A 54 1.13 5.41 1.50
C ILE A 54 1.72 6.65 0.82
N GLY A 55 1.49 7.84 1.38
CA GLY A 55 2.08 9.08 0.89
C GLY A 55 3.60 9.06 0.94
N GLY A 56 4.20 8.59 2.04
CA GLY A 56 5.63 8.41 2.19
C GLY A 56 6.22 7.41 1.19
N ALA A 57 5.57 6.26 1.03
CA ALA A 57 6.00 5.23 0.09
C ALA A 57 5.90 5.72 -1.37
N LEU A 58 4.78 6.33 -1.76
CA LEU A 58 4.60 6.88 -3.10
C LEU A 58 5.64 7.97 -3.42
N LEU A 59 5.85 8.89 -2.47
CA LEU A 59 6.84 9.96 -2.62
C LEU A 59 8.25 9.38 -2.81
N ALA A 60 8.65 8.43 -1.99
CA ALA A 60 9.97 7.81 -2.05
C ALA A 60 10.22 7.13 -3.40
N VAL A 61 9.27 6.32 -3.86
CA VAL A 61 9.39 5.63 -5.16
C VAL A 61 9.42 6.63 -6.30
N LEU A 62 8.55 7.64 -6.30
CA LEU A 62 8.51 8.66 -7.36
C LEU A 62 9.82 9.45 -7.43
N VAL A 63 10.28 10.00 -6.29
CA VAL A 63 11.48 10.83 -6.24
C VAL A 63 12.72 10.05 -6.69
N VAL A 64 12.96 8.88 -6.07
CA VAL A 64 14.18 8.12 -6.40
C VAL A 64 14.13 7.57 -7.81
N THR A 65 12.97 7.10 -8.28
CA THR A 65 12.83 6.62 -9.66
C THR A 65 13.09 7.74 -10.66
N PHE A 66 12.55 8.94 -10.43
CA PHE A 66 12.78 10.08 -11.29
C PHE A 66 14.26 10.50 -11.28
N LEU A 67 14.92 10.53 -10.13
CA LEU A 67 16.34 10.87 -10.03
C LEU A 67 17.26 9.85 -10.71
N VAL A 68 16.91 8.56 -10.65
CA VAL A 68 17.72 7.49 -11.23
C VAL A 68 17.51 7.34 -12.74
N TYR A 69 16.26 7.44 -13.21
CA TYR A 69 15.90 7.15 -14.60
C TYR A 69 15.55 8.40 -15.44
N GLY A 70 15.44 9.59 -14.82
CA GLY A 70 14.95 10.81 -15.46
C GLY A 70 13.49 10.76 -15.92
N ARG A 71 12.80 9.65 -15.65
CA ARG A 71 11.39 9.42 -16.00
C ARG A 71 10.77 8.39 -15.06
N ILE A 72 9.45 8.33 -15.03
CA ILE A 72 8.72 7.26 -14.34
C ILE A 72 8.49 6.10 -15.31
N PRO A 73 9.05 4.91 -15.11
CA PRO A 73 8.77 3.72 -15.91
C PRO A 73 7.27 3.39 -15.90
N ARG A 74 6.77 2.90 -17.04
CA ARG A 74 5.34 2.59 -17.19
C ARG A 74 4.84 1.60 -16.14
N SER A 75 5.62 0.59 -15.79
CA SER A 75 5.28 -0.40 -14.76
C SER A 75 5.15 0.23 -13.37
N ILE A 76 6.07 1.12 -12.99
CA ILE A 76 5.98 1.87 -11.72
C ILE A 76 4.74 2.75 -11.71
N ALA A 77 4.49 3.50 -12.78
CA ALA A 77 3.29 4.34 -12.89
C ALA A 77 1.99 3.52 -12.70
N GLY A 78 1.91 2.35 -13.33
CA GLY A 78 0.76 1.44 -13.18
C GLY A 78 0.55 0.97 -11.74
N VAL A 79 1.63 0.56 -11.04
CA VAL A 79 1.54 0.14 -9.63
C VAL A 79 1.13 1.30 -8.73
N LEU A 80 1.75 2.48 -8.89
CA LEU A 80 1.44 3.64 -8.05
C LEU A 80 0.00 4.13 -8.25
N LEU A 81 -0.50 4.13 -9.49
CA LEU A 81 -1.90 4.49 -9.78
C LEU A 81 -2.88 3.48 -9.17
N ALA A 82 -2.62 2.18 -9.34
CA ALA A 82 -3.46 1.13 -8.75
C ALA A 82 -3.45 1.20 -7.22
N ALA A 83 -2.28 1.35 -6.60
CA ALA A 83 -2.14 1.51 -5.16
C ALA A 83 -2.88 2.76 -4.66
N GLY A 84 -2.80 3.88 -5.38
CA GLY A 84 -3.53 5.11 -5.06
C GLY A 84 -5.05 4.91 -5.08
N VAL A 85 -5.58 4.22 -6.09
CA VAL A 85 -7.03 3.94 -6.18
C VAL A 85 -7.48 3.04 -5.03
N VAL A 86 -6.75 1.96 -4.74
CA VAL A 86 -7.09 1.05 -3.63
C VAL A 86 -7.00 1.78 -2.28
N ALA A 87 -6.00 2.66 -2.11
CA ALA A 87 -5.85 3.46 -0.90
C ALA A 87 -7.00 4.45 -0.70
N VAL A 88 -7.46 5.12 -1.76
CA VAL A 88 -8.63 6.00 -1.69
C VAL A 88 -9.89 5.23 -1.31
N VAL A 89 -10.08 4.03 -1.86
CA VAL A 89 -11.20 3.17 -1.48
C VAL A 89 -11.10 2.75 -0.01
N GLY A 90 -9.90 2.38 0.47
CA GLY A 90 -9.66 2.08 1.88
C GLY A 90 -9.99 3.26 2.79
N LEU A 91 -9.55 4.47 2.42
CA LEU A 91 -9.84 5.69 3.18
C LEU A 91 -11.35 6.02 3.25
N ILE A 92 -12.07 5.77 2.15
CA ILE A 92 -13.53 5.92 2.13
C ILE A 92 -14.18 4.85 3.01
N ASP A 93 -13.66 3.62 2.98
CA ASP A 93 -14.12 2.52 3.81
C ASP A 93 -13.97 2.80 5.31
N ASP A 94 -12.80 3.28 5.72
CA ASP A 94 -12.52 3.66 7.12
C ASP A 94 -13.50 4.71 7.65
N ARG A 95 -14.01 5.58 6.79
CA ARG A 95 -14.97 6.62 7.19
C ARG A 95 -16.43 6.17 7.11
N LEU A 96 -16.80 5.44 6.08
CA LEU A 96 -18.20 5.16 5.73
C LEU A 96 -18.64 3.72 6.03
N GLY A 97 -17.69 2.80 6.30
CA GLY A 97 -17.98 1.38 6.49
C GLY A 97 -18.58 0.76 5.24
N LEU A 98 -17.84 0.73 4.15
CA LEU A 98 -18.34 0.26 2.85
C LEU A 98 -18.80 -1.21 2.92
N PRO A 99 -19.87 -1.56 2.20
CA PRO A 99 -20.26 -2.96 2.05
C PRO A 99 -19.19 -3.72 1.26
N ALA A 100 -19.05 -5.02 1.50
CA ALA A 100 -18.01 -5.87 0.91
C ALA A 100 -17.92 -5.79 -0.62
N TRP A 101 -19.07 -5.68 -1.31
CA TRP A 101 -19.11 -5.53 -2.77
C TRP A 101 -18.48 -4.22 -3.26
N ALA A 102 -18.60 -3.11 -2.50
CA ALA A 102 -18.02 -1.82 -2.87
C ALA A 102 -16.48 -1.84 -2.70
N LYS A 103 -15.98 -2.48 -1.63
CA LYS A 103 -14.55 -2.75 -1.44
C LYS A 103 -14.00 -3.58 -2.59
N LEU A 104 -14.69 -4.67 -2.95
CA LEU A 104 -14.30 -5.54 -4.05
C LEU A 104 -14.30 -4.81 -5.39
N ALA A 105 -15.27 -3.93 -5.64
CA ALA A 105 -15.31 -3.08 -6.84
C ALA A 105 -14.10 -2.12 -6.90
N GLY A 106 -13.69 -1.54 -5.78
CA GLY A 106 -12.48 -0.72 -5.70
C GLY A 106 -11.21 -1.52 -5.97
N GLN A 107 -11.10 -2.72 -5.42
CA GLN A 107 -9.99 -3.63 -5.69
C GLN A 107 -9.97 -4.09 -7.16
N LEU A 108 -11.14 -4.33 -7.76
CA LEU A 108 -11.27 -4.62 -9.18
C LEU A 108 -10.81 -3.44 -10.05
N ALA A 109 -11.13 -2.20 -9.67
CA ALA A 109 -10.65 -1.01 -10.37
C ALA A 109 -9.10 -0.91 -10.32
N GLY A 110 -8.50 -1.14 -9.16
CA GLY A 110 -7.04 -1.23 -9.02
C GLY A 110 -6.44 -2.33 -9.90
N PHE A 111 -7.05 -3.52 -9.93
CA PHE A 111 -6.64 -4.60 -10.81
C PHE A 111 -6.72 -4.24 -12.30
N VAL A 112 -7.81 -3.61 -12.74
CA VAL A 112 -7.97 -3.17 -14.14
C VAL A 112 -6.87 -2.20 -14.55
N ILE A 113 -6.47 -1.30 -13.65
CA ILE A 113 -5.33 -0.42 -13.87
C ILE A 113 -4.05 -1.26 -14.04
N LEU A 114 -3.71 -2.17 -13.14
CA LEU A 114 -2.53 -3.05 -13.26
C LEU A 114 -2.54 -3.80 -14.59
N ALA A 115 -3.67 -4.41 -14.95
CA ALA A 115 -3.84 -5.15 -16.19
C ALA A 115 -3.63 -4.28 -17.44
N SER A 116 -4.12 -3.02 -17.44
CA SER A 116 -3.93 -2.07 -18.54
C SER A 116 -2.47 -1.66 -18.74
N PHE A 117 -1.66 -1.74 -17.69
CA PHE A 117 -0.21 -1.55 -17.74
C PHE A 117 0.57 -2.85 -18.04
N GLY A 118 -0.12 -3.98 -18.24
CA GLY A 118 0.48 -5.29 -18.52
C GLY A 118 1.07 -5.98 -17.28
N ILE A 119 0.70 -5.51 -16.08
CA ILE A 119 1.20 -6.05 -14.81
C ILE A 119 0.30 -7.20 -14.38
N ARG A 120 0.86 -8.40 -14.32
CA ARG A 120 0.18 -9.62 -13.91
C ARG A 120 1.17 -10.67 -13.42
N VAL A 121 0.69 -11.65 -12.72
CA VAL A 121 1.43 -12.88 -12.41
C VAL A 121 1.79 -13.60 -13.73
N GLN A 122 2.98 -14.15 -13.82
CA GLN A 122 3.49 -14.84 -15.01
C GLN A 122 3.81 -16.30 -14.64
N LEU A 123 2.80 -17.14 -14.71
CA LEU A 123 2.91 -18.58 -14.54
C LEU A 123 2.78 -19.25 -15.90
N PRO A 124 3.24 -20.53 -16.05
CA PRO A 124 3.04 -21.32 -17.27
C PRO A 124 1.58 -21.78 -17.42
N LEU A 125 0.66 -20.81 -17.42
CA LEU A 125 -0.80 -20.97 -17.49
C LEU A 125 -1.37 -20.07 -18.60
N PRO A 126 -2.60 -20.37 -19.08
CA PRO A 126 -3.30 -19.48 -19.97
C PRO A 126 -3.39 -18.04 -19.42
N GLU A 127 -3.31 -17.05 -20.30
CA GLU A 127 -3.24 -15.64 -19.92
C GLU A 127 -4.43 -15.20 -19.03
N ALA A 128 -5.63 -15.69 -19.34
CA ALA A 128 -6.83 -15.41 -18.55
C ALA A 128 -6.70 -15.88 -17.09
N LEU A 129 -6.06 -17.02 -16.86
CA LEU A 129 -5.80 -17.53 -15.51
C LEU A 129 -4.75 -16.70 -14.79
N ASN A 130 -3.72 -16.21 -15.46
CA ASN A 130 -2.74 -15.31 -14.87
C ASN A 130 -3.39 -14.00 -14.40
N TYR A 131 -4.32 -13.41 -15.15
CA TYR A 131 -5.10 -12.25 -14.74
C TYR A 131 -6.03 -12.58 -13.56
N LEU A 132 -6.72 -13.70 -13.60
CA LEU A 132 -7.58 -14.14 -12.50
C LEU A 132 -6.80 -14.31 -11.20
N ILE A 133 -5.65 -14.98 -11.25
CA ILE A 133 -4.78 -15.17 -10.10
C ILE A 133 -4.27 -13.81 -9.58
N THR A 134 -3.90 -12.89 -10.48
CA THR A 134 -3.47 -11.53 -10.10
C THR A 134 -4.56 -10.81 -9.32
N PHE A 135 -5.81 -10.86 -9.80
CA PHE A 135 -6.94 -10.24 -9.11
C PHE A 135 -7.21 -10.88 -7.75
N LEU A 136 -7.27 -12.22 -7.70
CA LEU A 136 -7.50 -12.95 -6.45
C LEU A 136 -6.40 -12.69 -5.41
N TRP A 137 -5.14 -12.59 -5.87
CA TRP A 137 -4.02 -12.26 -5.01
C TRP A 137 -4.12 -10.83 -4.46
N LEU A 138 -4.38 -9.85 -5.33
CA LEU A 138 -4.55 -8.46 -4.92
C LEU A 138 -5.70 -8.32 -3.92
N ALA A 139 -6.87 -8.86 -4.23
CA ALA A 139 -8.03 -8.79 -3.36
C ALA A 139 -7.81 -9.58 -2.07
N GLY A 140 -7.25 -10.79 -2.15
CA GLY A 140 -7.00 -11.64 -0.99
C GLY A 140 -6.02 -11.02 -0.01
N ILE A 141 -4.87 -10.53 -0.49
CA ILE A 141 -3.85 -9.92 0.37
C ILE A 141 -4.36 -8.60 0.96
N SER A 142 -5.02 -7.73 0.17
CA SER A 142 -5.58 -6.48 0.67
C SER A 142 -6.57 -6.71 1.81
N ASN A 143 -7.46 -7.69 1.68
CA ASN A 143 -8.41 -8.01 2.73
C ASN A 143 -7.74 -8.71 3.92
N ALA A 144 -6.76 -9.60 3.69
CA ALA A 144 -6.02 -10.26 4.78
C ALA A 144 -5.27 -9.24 5.65
N VAL A 145 -4.57 -8.27 5.04
CA VAL A 145 -3.87 -7.20 5.79
C VAL A 145 -4.87 -6.32 6.55
N ASN A 146 -6.03 -6.01 5.96
CA ASN A 146 -7.09 -5.26 6.65
C ASN A 146 -7.63 -6.02 7.86
N PHE A 147 -7.77 -7.35 7.79
CA PHE A 147 -8.15 -8.17 8.96
C PHE A 147 -7.06 -8.25 10.03
N LEU A 148 -5.78 -8.17 9.66
CA LEU A 148 -4.67 -8.16 10.61
C LEU A 148 -4.57 -6.85 11.40
N ASP A 149 -5.21 -5.78 10.94
CA ASP A 149 -5.18 -4.47 11.58
C ASP A 149 -6.14 -4.34 12.79
N ASN A 150 -6.34 -5.45 13.49
CA ASN A 150 -7.15 -5.52 14.71
C ASN A 150 -6.34 -5.34 16.01
N MET A 151 -5.01 -5.35 15.91
CA MET A 151 -4.10 -5.26 17.05
C MET A 151 -2.96 -4.29 16.75
N ASP A 152 -2.59 -3.48 17.72
CA ASP A 152 -1.51 -2.50 17.62
C ASP A 152 -0.20 -3.15 17.14
N GLY A 153 0.32 -2.67 16.03
CA GLY A 153 1.58 -3.11 15.45
C GLY A 153 1.57 -4.46 14.73
N LEU A 154 0.49 -5.25 14.78
CA LEU A 154 0.45 -6.57 14.15
C LEU A 154 0.54 -6.47 12.62
N SER A 155 -0.33 -5.69 12.02
CA SER A 155 -0.35 -5.45 10.56
C SER A 155 0.97 -4.86 10.07
N ALA A 156 1.49 -3.84 10.77
CA ALA A 156 2.78 -3.23 10.46
C ALA A 156 3.95 -4.23 10.58
N GLY A 157 4.00 -5.00 11.66
CA GLY A 157 5.05 -6.00 11.88
C GLY A 157 5.06 -7.10 10.83
N VAL A 158 3.90 -7.68 10.51
CA VAL A 158 3.77 -8.70 9.46
C VAL A 158 4.14 -8.14 8.09
N SER A 159 3.67 -6.92 7.76
CA SER A 159 3.99 -6.25 6.50
C SER A 159 5.49 -5.95 6.38
N ALA A 160 6.14 -5.47 7.45
CA ALA A 160 7.57 -5.19 7.46
C ALA A 160 8.40 -6.48 7.25
N VAL A 161 8.07 -7.57 7.95
CA VAL A 161 8.75 -8.86 7.74
C VAL A 161 8.57 -9.35 6.31
N ALA A 162 7.35 -9.31 5.78
CA ALA A 162 7.07 -9.71 4.40
C ALA A 162 7.83 -8.84 3.39
N ALA A 163 7.82 -7.50 3.57
CA ALA A 163 8.55 -6.57 2.71
C ALA A 163 10.07 -6.81 2.75
N ALA A 164 10.65 -7.10 3.92
CA ALA A 164 12.07 -7.42 4.07
C ALA A 164 12.46 -8.68 3.27
N PHE A 165 11.65 -9.76 3.35
CA PHE A 165 11.89 -10.98 2.57
C PHE A 165 11.71 -10.75 1.07
N ILE A 166 10.66 -10.01 0.66
CA ILE A 166 10.44 -9.66 -0.74
C ILE A 166 11.61 -8.83 -1.28
N LEU A 167 12.08 -7.83 -0.51
CA LEU A 167 13.24 -7.03 -0.86
C LEU A 167 14.49 -7.89 -1.07
N LEU A 168 14.76 -8.79 -0.13
CA LEU A 168 15.92 -9.70 -0.22
C LEU A 168 15.84 -10.57 -1.49
N LEU A 169 14.71 -11.21 -1.73
CA LEU A 169 14.50 -12.08 -2.90
C LEU A 169 14.57 -11.29 -4.21
N ALA A 170 13.99 -10.08 -4.22
CA ALA A 170 14.00 -9.21 -5.40
C ALA A 170 15.40 -8.72 -5.74
N VAL A 171 16.24 -8.40 -4.72
CA VAL A 171 17.63 -8.02 -4.92
C VAL A 171 18.46 -9.18 -5.45
N VAL A 172 18.29 -10.39 -4.90
CA VAL A 172 18.97 -11.60 -5.38
C VAL A 172 18.55 -11.98 -6.80
N GLY A 173 17.27 -11.74 -7.13
CA GLY A 173 16.68 -12.04 -8.45
C GLY A 173 16.79 -10.90 -9.47
N ASP A 174 17.56 -9.83 -9.19
CA ASP A 174 17.71 -8.64 -10.05
C ASP A 174 16.38 -7.96 -10.44
N GLN A 175 15.34 -8.11 -9.60
CA GLN A 175 14.02 -7.54 -9.83
C GLN A 175 13.90 -6.12 -9.25
N VAL A 176 14.52 -5.16 -9.95
CA VAL A 176 14.65 -3.77 -9.49
C VAL A 176 13.33 -3.12 -9.11
N LEU A 177 12.25 -3.35 -9.89
CA LEU A 177 10.93 -2.79 -9.60
C LEU A 177 10.38 -3.32 -8.27
N VAL A 178 10.42 -4.63 -8.08
CA VAL A 178 9.90 -5.29 -6.88
C VAL A 178 10.71 -4.87 -5.65
N ALA A 179 12.04 -4.81 -5.79
CA ALA A 179 12.94 -4.34 -4.73
C ALA A 179 12.64 -2.88 -4.32
N ALA A 180 12.39 -2.00 -5.29
CA ALA A 180 12.05 -0.60 -5.02
C ALA A 180 10.72 -0.47 -4.25
N LEU A 181 9.69 -1.21 -4.65
CA LEU A 181 8.39 -1.20 -3.99
C LEU A 181 8.48 -1.82 -2.59
N ALA A 182 9.19 -2.93 -2.43
CA ALA A 182 9.38 -3.56 -1.13
C ALA A 182 10.17 -2.65 -0.16
N ALA A 183 11.20 -1.95 -0.65
CA ALA A 183 11.96 -0.98 0.16
C ALA A 183 11.13 0.22 0.61
N ALA A 184 10.09 0.60 -0.15
CA ALA A 184 9.21 1.71 0.21
C ALA A 184 8.16 1.33 1.26
N VAL A 185 7.84 0.05 1.38
CA VAL A 185 6.84 -0.48 2.34
C VAL A 185 7.49 -0.93 3.65
N LEU A 186 8.80 -1.30 3.61
CA LEU A 186 9.58 -1.70 4.78
C LEU A 186 9.73 -0.56 5.79
#